data_d8589c98e712cff95c3d3091b94f657a
#
_entry.id   d8589c98e712cff95c3d3091b94f657a
#
_cell.length_a   1.000
_cell.length_b   1.000
_cell.length_c   1.000
_cell.angle_alpha   90.00
_cell.angle_beta   90.00
_cell.angle_gamma   90.00
#
_symmetry.space_group_name_H-M   'P 1'
#
loop_
_entity.id
_entity.type
_entity.pdbx_description
1 polymer ?
#
loop_
_entity_poly.entity_id
_entity_poly.type
_entity_poly.pdbx_seq_one_letter_code
_entity_poly.pdbx_strand_id
1 'polypeptide(L)'
;MADFIAEYTQPEGKGAEGLGQWSIHTDGSLNQHVGSAGVVIQTPEWDKIECMIRLDFPTTNNEAEYEALMAGLDLAKAAGAENMIVHCNSQVITSQIKGDYECRNERMKKYLEEMKNRISSLEVKFVQIPREENKCADRLAKAASAEFMSTSKQVLSFVQISSLIDDRVQMQEVNFEENWTTPLIAYLRSGILPDGKDAARKLKV
;
A
#
# COMPACT_ATOMS: atom_id res chain seq x y z
N MET A 1 -21.29 15.22 -53.98
CA MET A 1 -20.21 14.41 -53.41
C MET A 1 -19.47 15.34 -52.48
N ALA A 2 -19.72 15.22 -51.22
CA ALA A 2 -19.09 16.02 -50.18
C ALA A 2 -18.21 15.05 -49.36
N ASP A 3 -16.90 15.26 -49.47
CA ASP A 3 -15.90 14.49 -48.74
C ASP A 3 -15.93 14.91 -47.28
N PHE A 4 -16.28 13.96 -46.41
CA PHE A 4 -16.14 14.08 -44.97
C PHE A 4 -14.72 13.66 -44.60
N ILE A 5 -13.86 14.64 -44.50
CA ILE A 5 -12.57 14.48 -43.81
C ILE A 5 -12.86 14.63 -42.32
N ALA A 6 -12.90 13.49 -41.59
CA ALA A 6 -12.92 13.50 -40.14
C ALA A 6 -11.47 13.84 -39.68
N GLU A 7 -11.29 15.09 -39.29
CA GLU A 7 -10.11 15.60 -38.65
C GLU A 7 -10.01 14.99 -37.22
N TYR A 8 -9.14 14.01 -37.06
CA TYR A 8 -8.75 13.51 -35.76
C TYR A 8 -7.90 14.59 -35.08
N THR A 9 -8.53 15.47 -34.34
CA THR A 9 -7.84 16.32 -33.38
C THR A 9 -7.34 15.48 -32.23
N GLN A 10 -6.05 15.18 -32.24
CA GLN A 10 -5.34 14.73 -31.06
C GLN A 10 -5.41 15.84 -30.00
N PRO A 11 -5.65 15.55 -28.72
CA PRO A 11 -5.50 16.56 -27.68
C PRO A 11 -4.00 16.84 -27.51
N GLU A 12 -3.55 17.92 -28.07
CA GLU A 12 -2.27 18.55 -27.73
C GLU A 12 -2.37 19.05 -26.28
N GLY A 13 -1.44 18.62 -25.44
CA GLY A 13 -1.34 19.12 -24.08
C GLY A 13 -0.60 18.20 -23.13
N LYS A 14 0.51 17.58 -23.55
CA LYS A 14 1.52 17.11 -22.61
C LYS A 14 2.61 18.16 -22.49
N GLY A 15 2.30 19.18 -21.73
CA GLY A 15 3.31 20.07 -21.16
C GLY A 15 3.69 19.57 -19.77
N ALA A 16 4.99 19.64 -19.50
CA ALA A 16 5.69 19.37 -18.25
C ALA A 16 5.86 17.88 -17.88
N GLU A 17 7.11 17.49 -17.94
CA GLU A 17 7.76 16.36 -17.33
C GLU A 17 7.32 16.13 -15.88
N GLY A 18 6.18 15.48 -15.68
CA GLY A 18 5.77 14.95 -14.39
C GLY A 18 6.45 13.60 -14.22
N LEU A 19 7.31 13.46 -13.23
CA LEU A 19 7.61 12.16 -12.63
C LEU A 19 6.31 11.37 -12.57
N GLY A 20 6.28 10.19 -13.20
CA GLY A 20 5.05 9.44 -13.40
C GLY A 20 4.31 9.23 -12.08
N GLN A 21 3.01 9.46 -12.07
CA GLN A 21 2.18 9.39 -10.87
C GLN A 21 1.83 7.94 -10.55
N TRP A 22 2.14 7.52 -9.36
CA TRP A 22 1.79 6.21 -8.82
C TRP A 22 0.39 6.23 -8.20
N SER A 23 -0.35 5.15 -8.34
CA SER A 23 -1.66 4.99 -7.72
C SER A 23 -1.61 3.83 -6.72
N ILE A 24 -2.06 4.08 -5.49
CA ILE A 24 -2.07 3.10 -4.41
C ILE A 24 -3.49 2.95 -3.91
N HIS A 25 -4.02 1.72 -3.90
CA HIS A 25 -5.29 1.38 -3.28
C HIS A 25 -5.03 0.52 -2.05
N THR A 26 -5.63 0.88 -0.94
CA THR A 26 -5.45 0.17 0.33
C THR A 26 -6.78 -0.12 1.00
N ASP A 27 -6.85 -1.24 1.69
CA ASP A 27 -8.00 -1.62 2.53
C ASP A 27 -7.49 -2.41 3.73
N GLY A 28 -7.97 -2.04 4.92
CA GLY A 28 -7.77 -2.79 6.15
C GLY A 28 -9.03 -3.58 6.50
N SER A 29 -8.89 -4.78 7.01
CA SER A 29 -10.01 -5.61 7.42
C SER A 29 -9.70 -6.34 8.72
N LEU A 30 -10.73 -6.53 9.52
CA LEU A 30 -10.67 -7.36 10.73
C LEU A 30 -11.74 -8.44 10.63
N ASN A 31 -11.33 -9.71 10.68
CA ASN A 31 -12.23 -10.84 10.69
C ASN A 31 -12.05 -11.63 12.01
N GLN A 32 -13.12 -11.73 12.80
CA GLN A 32 -13.14 -12.39 14.10
C GLN A 32 -12.00 -11.94 15.04
N HIS A 33 -10.78 -12.37 14.81
CA HIS A 33 -9.60 -12.03 15.63
C HIS A 33 -8.34 -11.77 14.83
N VAL A 34 -8.41 -11.79 13.49
CA VAL A 34 -7.27 -11.62 12.60
C VAL A 34 -7.43 -10.34 11.80
N GLY A 35 -6.50 -9.42 11.99
CA GLY A 35 -6.36 -8.24 11.14
C GLY A 35 -5.70 -8.61 9.81
N SER A 36 -6.00 -7.83 8.79
CA SER A 36 -5.43 -8.03 7.47
C SER A 36 -5.40 -6.74 6.67
N ALA A 37 -4.49 -6.66 5.71
CA ALA A 37 -4.36 -5.53 4.81
C ALA A 37 -4.26 -6.01 3.36
N GLY A 38 -4.90 -5.26 2.48
CA GLY A 38 -4.80 -5.42 1.03
C GLY A 38 -4.22 -4.16 0.41
N VAL A 39 -3.21 -4.32 -0.44
CA VAL A 39 -2.54 -3.22 -1.12
C VAL A 39 -2.46 -3.52 -2.61
N VAL A 40 -2.82 -2.53 -3.42
CA VAL A 40 -2.66 -2.56 -4.88
C VAL A 40 -1.89 -1.32 -5.27
N ILE A 41 -0.74 -1.50 -5.90
CA ILE A 41 0.08 -0.41 -6.42
C ILE A 41 0.06 -0.50 -7.93
N GLN A 42 -0.17 0.63 -8.59
CA GLN A 42 -0.06 0.78 -10.02
C GLN A 42 1.03 1.79 -10.34
N THR A 43 2.01 1.36 -11.13
CA THR A 43 3.09 2.21 -11.59
C THR A 43 2.62 3.15 -12.72
N PRO A 44 3.39 4.19 -13.05
CA PRO A 44 3.11 5.05 -14.20
C PRO A 44 3.08 4.28 -15.53
N GLU A 45 3.82 3.18 -15.62
CA GLU A 45 3.87 2.28 -16.79
C GLU A 45 2.71 1.28 -16.84
N TRP A 46 1.76 1.41 -15.90
CA TRP A 46 0.59 0.55 -15.76
C TRP A 46 0.88 -0.87 -15.24
N ASP A 47 2.07 -1.13 -14.74
CA ASP A 47 2.37 -2.37 -14.02
C ASP A 47 1.60 -2.39 -12.70
N LYS A 48 1.13 -3.58 -12.33
CA LYS A 48 0.29 -3.76 -11.13
C LYS A 48 0.96 -4.71 -10.15
N ILE A 49 1.12 -4.24 -8.92
CA ILE A 49 1.61 -5.03 -7.79
C ILE A 49 0.45 -5.24 -6.81
N GLU A 50 0.08 -6.48 -6.58
CA GLU A 50 -0.95 -6.88 -5.63
C GLU A 50 -0.29 -7.51 -4.40
N CYS A 51 -0.63 -7.01 -3.22
CA CYS A 51 -0.07 -7.48 -1.97
C CYS A 51 -1.18 -7.72 -0.95
N MET A 52 -1.11 -8.85 -0.26
CA MET A 52 -1.96 -9.16 0.87
C MET A 52 -1.11 -9.44 2.11
N ILE A 53 -1.51 -8.87 3.25
CA ILE A 53 -0.77 -8.93 4.50
C ILE A 53 -1.70 -9.41 5.60
N ARG A 54 -1.33 -10.49 6.26
CA ARG A 54 -1.96 -10.94 7.48
C ARG A 54 -1.27 -10.23 8.66
N LEU A 55 -2.08 -9.63 9.54
CA LEU A 55 -1.60 -8.96 10.75
C LEU A 55 -1.73 -9.95 11.93
N ASP A 56 -0.63 -10.57 12.31
CA ASP A 56 -0.60 -11.61 13.36
C ASP A 56 -0.34 -11.00 14.75
N PHE A 57 -1.09 -9.93 15.05
CA PHE A 57 -1.10 -9.23 16.33
C PHE A 57 -2.48 -8.64 16.60
N PRO A 58 -2.83 -8.36 17.87
CA PRO A 58 -4.11 -7.73 18.21
C PRO A 58 -4.26 -6.37 17.55
N THR A 59 -5.31 -6.19 16.76
CA THR A 59 -5.56 -4.96 16.02
C THR A 59 -7.06 -4.67 15.94
N THR A 60 -7.41 -3.40 15.76
CA THR A 60 -8.76 -2.95 15.44
C THR A 60 -8.90 -2.71 13.94
N ASN A 61 -10.13 -2.53 13.45
CA ASN A 61 -10.33 -2.24 12.03
C ASN A 61 -9.62 -0.97 11.58
N ASN A 62 -9.68 0.10 12.38
CA ASN A 62 -9.00 1.36 12.06
C ASN A 62 -7.46 1.21 12.07
N GLU A 63 -6.92 0.40 12.98
CA GLU A 63 -5.49 0.08 12.98
C GLU A 63 -5.09 -0.71 11.74
N ALA A 64 -5.87 -1.71 11.33
CA ALA A 64 -5.63 -2.46 10.10
C ALA A 64 -5.65 -1.56 8.85
N GLU A 65 -6.53 -0.57 8.81
CA GLU A 65 -6.56 0.45 7.75
C GLU A 65 -5.26 1.29 7.72
N TYR A 66 -4.76 1.73 8.89
CA TYR A 66 -3.48 2.45 8.96
C TYR A 66 -2.30 1.56 8.57
N GLU A 67 -2.28 0.30 9.03
CA GLU A 67 -1.26 -0.68 8.63
C GLU A 67 -1.24 -0.87 7.10
N ALA A 68 -2.42 -1.00 6.47
CA ALA A 68 -2.54 -1.10 5.02
C ALA A 68 -1.98 0.13 4.29
N LEU A 69 -2.31 1.33 4.78
CA LEU A 69 -1.82 2.59 4.21
C LEU A 69 -0.30 2.72 4.33
N MET A 70 0.25 2.47 5.51
CA MET A 70 1.68 2.56 5.75
C MET A 70 2.46 1.53 4.93
N ALA A 71 1.98 0.29 4.87
CA ALA A 71 2.58 -0.75 4.04
C ALA A 71 2.57 -0.37 2.56
N GLY A 72 1.45 0.18 2.07
CA GLY A 72 1.34 0.64 0.69
C GLY A 72 2.32 1.77 0.35
N LEU A 73 2.46 2.75 1.25
CA LEU A 73 3.42 3.85 1.09
C LEU A 73 4.87 3.36 1.13
N ASP A 74 5.20 2.49 2.08
CA ASP A 74 6.56 1.94 2.22
C ASP A 74 6.96 1.11 0.99
N LEU A 75 6.05 0.29 0.46
CA LEU A 75 6.26 -0.48 -0.75
C LEU A 75 6.45 0.41 -1.99
N ALA A 76 5.57 1.40 -2.19
CA ALA A 76 5.67 2.31 -3.33
C ALA A 76 6.96 3.14 -3.27
N LYS A 77 7.29 3.70 -2.08
CA LYS A 77 8.55 4.43 -1.86
C LYS A 77 9.77 3.55 -2.14
N ALA A 78 9.75 2.31 -1.69
CA ALA A 78 10.81 1.35 -1.93
C ALA A 78 10.98 1.03 -3.42
N ALA A 79 9.89 1.02 -4.18
CA ALA A 79 9.89 0.86 -5.63
C ALA A 79 10.33 2.14 -6.39
N GLY A 80 10.55 3.27 -5.69
CA GLY A 80 11.02 4.52 -6.28
C GLY A 80 9.93 5.55 -6.54
N ALA A 81 8.73 5.38 -5.96
CA ALA A 81 7.67 6.35 -6.09
C ALA A 81 7.97 7.62 -5.29
N GLU A 82 7.87 8.78 -5.90
CA GLU A 82 8.02 10.09 -5.27
C GLU A 82 6.69 10.85 -5.25
N ASN A 83 5.85 10.66 -6.27
CA ASN A 83 4.54 11.28 -6.43
C ASN A 83 3.44 10.20 -6.46
N MET A 84 2.51 10.26 -5.51
CA MET A 84 1.54 9.20 -5.30
C MET A 84 0.13 9.73 -5.06
N ILE A 85 -0.87 9.03 -5.61
CA ILE A 85 -2.26 9.15 -5.18
C ILE A 85 -2.63 7.90 -4.39
N VAL A 86 -3.05 8.10 -3.16
CA VAL A 86 -3.52 7.03 -2.27
C VAL A 86 -5.03 7.04 -2.21
N HIS A 87 -5.64 5.95 -2.65
CA HIS A 87 -7.07 5.72 -2.63
C HIS A 87 -7.44 4.88 -1.42
N CYS A 88 -8.34 5.39 -0.59
CA CYS A 88 -8.80 4.76 0.64
C CYS A 88 -10.31 4.93 0.78
N ASN A 89 -11.01 3.88 1.21
CA ASN A 89 -12.46 3.93 1.45
C ASN A 89 -12.81 4.34 2.89
N SER A 90 -11.84 4.43 3.80
CA SER A 90 -12.06 4.86 5.18
C SER A 90 -12.15 6.38 5.28
N GLN A 91 -13.38 6.89 5.48
CA GLN A 91 -13.62 8.32 5.71
C GLN A 91 -12.92 8.82 6.98
N VAL A 92 -12.95 8.02 8.04
CA VAL A 92 -12.34 8.39 9.32
C VAL A 92 -10.84 8.65 9.16
N ILE A 93 -10.13 7.71 8.56
CA ILE A 93 -8.68 7.81 8.35
C ILE A 93 -8.34 8.97 7.41
N THR A 94 -9.05 9.08 6.30
CA THR A 94 -8.81 10.16 5.33
C THR A 94 -9.02 11.53 5.97
N SER A 95 -10.06 11.69 6.79
CA SER A 95 -10.34 12.95 7.50
C SER A 95 -9.32 13.23 8.61
N GLN A 96 -8.82 12.21 9.30
CA GLN A 96 -7.75 12.38 10.30
C GLN A 96 -6.43 12.82 9.67
N ILE A 97 -6.05 12.22 8.53
CA ILE A 97 -4.84 12.61 7.80
C ILE A 97 -4.94 14.05 7.29
N LYS A 98 -6.10 14.46 6.78
CA LYS A 98 -6.37 15.83 6.33
C LYS A 98 -6.47 16.84 7.48
N GLY A 99 -6.68 16.39 8.72
CA GLY A 99 -6.85 17.24 9.89
C GLY A 99 -8.30 17.70 10.14
N ASP A 100 -9.28 17.16 9.40
CA ASP A 100 -10.70 17.46 9.57
C ASP A 100 -11.29 16.83 10.82
N TYR A 101 -10.72 15.70 11.28
CA TYR A 101 -11.12 14.99 12.49
C TYR A 101 -9.98 14.86 13.49
N GLU A 102 -10.27 15.21 14.74
CA GLU A 102 -9.36 15.01 15.84
C GLU A 102 -9.26 13.52 16.22
N CYS A 103 -8.04 13.06 16.37
CA CYS A 103 -7.77 11.71 16.84
C CYS A 103 -7.77 11.70 18.39
N ARG A 104 -8.76 11.05 19.01
CA ARG A 104 -8.89 11.02 20.49
C ARG A 104 -8.18 9.85 21.15
N ASN A 105 -8.00 8.75 20.44
CA ASN A 105 -7.33 7.55 20.94
C ASN A 105 -5.81 7.69 20.82
N GLU A 106 -5.07 7.46 21.89
CA GLU A 106 -3.61 7.62 21.93
C GLU A 106 -2.87 6.71 20.93
N ARG A 107 -3.35 5.47 20.76
CA ARG A 107 -2.74 4.55 19.78
C ARG A 107 -2.98 5.05 18.35
N MET A 108 -4.17 5.57 18.07
CA MET A 108 -4.49 6.17 16.77
C MET A 108 -3.69 7.45 16.50
N LYS A 109 -3.37 8.24 17.55
CA LYS A 109 -2.47 9.40 17.42
C LYS A 109 -1.08 8.99 16.97
N LYS A 110 -0.54 7.88 17.52
CA LYS A 110 0.75 7.33 17.10
C LYS A 110 0.73 6.92 15.62
N TYR A 111 -0.34 6.25 15.18
CA TYR A 111 -0.51 5.90 13.76
C TYR A 111 -0.54 7.15 12.87
N LEU A 112 -1.30 8.17 13.27
CA LEU A 112 -1.40 9.43 12.51
C LEU A 112 -0.06 10.16 12.45
N GLU A 113 0.69 10.21 13.55
CA GLU A 113 2.02 10.81 13.63
C GLU A 113 2.99 10.06 12.72
N GLU A 114 2.99 8.74 12.80
CA GLU A 114 3.84 7.89 11.99
C GLU A 114 3.52 8.01 10.49
N MET A 115 2.23 8.09 10.15
CA MET A 115 1.78 8.36 8.80
C MET A 115 2.30 9.71 8.29
N LYS A 116 2.16 10.79 9.09
CA LYS A 116 2.66 12.13 8.75
C LYS A 116 4.18 12.14 8.54
N ASN A 117 4.92 11.41 9.36
CA ASN A 117 6.37 11.26 9.21
C ASN A 117 6.74 10.58 7.89
N ARG A 118 6.01 9.51 7.50
CA ARG A 118 6.26 8.80 6.24
C ARG A 118 6.02 9.65 5.00
N ILE A 119 4.98 10.49 5.03
CA ILE A 119 4.63 11.34 3.88
C ILE A 119 5.40 12.67 3.83
N SER A 120 6.13 13.04 4.90
CA SER A 120 6.81 14.35 4.99
C SER A 120 7.82 14.62 3.87
N SER A 121 8.39 13.58 3.27
CA SER A 121 9.38 13.66 2.18
C SER A 121 8.82 13.24 0.82
N LEU A 122 7.51 13.08 0.69
CA LEU A 122 6.85 12.55 -0.48
C LEU A 122 5.73 13.48 -0.93
N GLU A 123 5.44 13.52 -2.22
CA GLU A 123 4.25 14.18 -2.75
C GLU A 123 3.09 13.17 -2.75
N VAL A 124 2.25 13.22 -1.70
CA VAL A 124 1.15 12.27 -1.52
C VAL A 124 -0.18 12.98 -1.47
N LYS A 125 -1.10 12.58 -2.35
CA LYS A 125 -2.49 13.02 -2.35
C LYS A 125 -3.40 11.89 -1.86
N PHE A 126 -4.20 12.14 -0.82
CA PHE A 126 -5.21 11.20 -0.34
C PHE A 126 -6.57 11.47 -0.96
N VAL A 127 -7.15 10.45 -1.55
CA VAL A 127 -8.47 10.48 -2.18
C VAL A 127 -9.35 9.44 -1.51
N GLN A 128 -10.46 9.90 -0.94
CA GLN A 128 -11.50 8.99 -0.48
C GLN A 128 -12.29 8.48 -1.69
N ILE A 129 -12.44 7.16 -1.77
CA ILE A 129 -13.22 6.51 -2.82
C ILE A 129 -14.36 5.67 -2.22
N PRO A 130 -15.45 5.45 -2.95
CA PRO A 130 -16.46 4.48 -2.56
C PRO A 130 -15.89 3.07 -2.47
N ARG A 131 -16.45 2.23 -1.57
CA ARG A 131 -15.99 0.84 -1.38
C ARG A 131 -16.07 0.02 -2.66
N GLU A 132 -17.05 0.34 -3.51
CA GLU A 132 -17.25 -0.31 -4.82
C GLU A 132 -16.06 -0.10 -5.76
N GLU A 133 -15.32 0.99 -5.60
CA GLU A 133 -14.13 1.30 -6.38
C GLU A 133 -12.85 0.71 -5.78
N ASN A 134 -12.91 0.29 -4.49
CA ASN A 134 -11.79 -0.32 -3.76
C ASN A 134 -11.82 -1.85 -3.72
N LYS A 135 -12.62 -2.51 -4.55
CA LYS A 135 -12.89 -3.96 -4.50
C LYS A 135 -11.63 -4.83 -4.56
N CYS A 136 -10.59 -4.39 -5.26
CA CYS A 136 -9.38 -5.18 -5.40
C CYS A 136 -8.62 -5.25 -4.07
N ALA A 137 -8.40 -4.11 -3.40
CA ALA A 137 -7.76 -4.06 -2.09
C ALA A 137 -8.61 -4.76 -1.02
N ASP A 138 -9.95 -4.55 -1.01
CA ASP A 138 -10.89 -5.25 -0.11
C ASP A 138 -10.81 -6.78 -0.29
N ARG A 139 -10.76 -7.27 -1.53
CA ARG A 139 -10.60 -8.70 -1.82
C ARG A 139 -9.27 -9.25 -1.28
N LEU A 140 -8.17 -8.52 -1.44
CA LEU A 140 -6.85 -8.92 -0.95
C LEU A 140 -6.81 -8.95 0.58
N ALA A 141 -7.35 -7.93 1.24
CA ALA A 141 -7.47 -7.89 2.70
C ALA A 141 -8.27 -9.09 3.23
N LYS A 142 -9.43 -9.36 2.65
CA LYS A 142 -10.25 -10.53 3.03
C LYS A 142 -9.55 -11.86 2.76
N ALA A 143 -8.81 -11.98 1.66
CA ALA A 143 -8.04 -13.18 1.34
C ALA A 143 -6.92 -13.42 2.35
N ALA A 144 -6.24 -12.36 2.83
CA ALA A 144 -5.19 -12.45 3.83
C ALA A 144 -5.68 -12.94 5.19
N SER A 145 -6.94 -12.68 5.54
CA SER A 145 -7.57 -13.14 6.80
C SER A 145 -8.15 -14.55 6.72
N ALA A 146 -8.25 -15.13 5.51
CA ALA A 146 -8.75 -16.50 5.34
C ALA A 146 -7.70 -17.53 5.76
N GLU A 147 -8.14 -18.65 6.37
CA GLU A 147 -7.26 -19.73 6.86
C GLU A 147 -6.44 -20.41 5.74
N PHE A 148 -6.94 -20.35 4.50
CA PHE A 148 -6.29 -20.88 3.31
C PHE A 148 -5.92 -19.75 2.36
N MET A 149 -4.65 -19.34 2.40
CA MET A 149 -4.09 -18.43 1.40
C MET A 149 -3.85 -19.18 0.07
N SER A 150 -4.93 -19.55 -0.60
CA SER A 150 -4.85 -20.03 -1.99
C SER A 150 -4.65 -18.83 -2.92
N THR A 151 -3.40 -18.46 -3.15
CA THR A 151 -3.05 -17.32 -3.99
C THR A 151 -2.84 -17.73 -5.43
N SER A 152 -3.35 -16.92 -6.35
CA SER A 152 -2.84 -16.91 -7.73
C SER A 152 -1.34 -16.57 -7.68
N LYS A 153 -0.56 -17.06 -8.65
CA LYS A 153 0.91 -16.91 -8.70
C LYS A 153 1.41 -15.46 -8.77
N GLN A 154 0.52 -14.47 -8.83
CA GLN A 154 0.81 -13.05 -9.05
C GLN A 154 0.56 -12.14 -7.84
N VAL A 155 0.12 -12.69 -6.70
CA VAL A 155 -0.16 -11.91 -5.49
C VAL A 155 0.91 -12.15 -4.45
N LEU A 156 1.55 -11.09 -3.98
CA LEU A 156 2.52 -11.15 -2.88
C LEU A 156 1.76 -11.36 -1.57
N SER A 157 2.25 -12.29 -0.75
CA SER A 157 1.59 -12.64 0.50
C SER A 157 2.58 -12.63 1.66
N PHE A 158 2.25 -11.88 2.71
CA PHE A 158 3.09 -11.68 3.88
C PHE A 158 2.33 -11.89 5.18
N VAL A 159 3.08 -12.21 6.23
CA VAL A 159 2.60 -12.20 7.62
C VAL A 159 3.43 -11.14 8.36
N GLN A 160 2.75 -10.18 8.96
CA GLN A 160 3.33 -9.16 9.80
C GLN A 160 3.07 -9.52 11.26
N ILE A 161 4.12 -9.65 12.06
CA ILE A 161 4.05 -10.15 13.44
C ILE A 161 3.95 -9.05 14.50
N SER A 162 4.22 -7.79 14.12
CA SER A 162 4.14 -6.62 14.99
C SER A 162 3.60 -5.40 14.23
N SER A 163 3.04 -4.45 14.97
CA SER A 163 2.56 -3.20 14.39
C SER A 163 3.70 -2.31 13.91
N LEU A 164 3.51 -1.61 12.79
CA LEU A 164 4.49 -0.67 12.23
C LEU A 164 4.77 0.54 13.13
N ILE A 165 3.95 0.77 14.17
CA ILE A 165 4.18 1.82 15.16
C ILE A 165 4.91 1.32 16.41
N ASP A 166 4.95 0.02 16.65
CA ASP A 166 5.58 -0.58 17.84
C ASP A 166 7.08 -0.85 17.63
N ASP A 167 7.54 -1.08 16.40
CA ASP A 167 8.93 -1.40 16.06
C ASP A 167 9.93 -0.27 16.31
N ARG A 168 9.47 0.97 16.50
CA ARG A 168 10.35 2.11 16.83
C ARG A 168 10.90 2.10 18.26
N VAL A 169 10.35 1.30 19.15
CA VAL A 169 10.83 1.21 20.54
C VAL A 169 12.10 0.37 20.67
N GLN A 170 12.48 -0.39 19.65
CA GLN A 170 13.66 -1.26 19.65
C GLN A 170 14.87 -0.74 18.83
N MET A 171 14.85 0.53 18.37
CA MET A 171 16.06 1.13 17.76
C MET A 171 17.03 1.67 18.82
N GLN A 172 17.34 0.90 19.84
CA GLN A 172 18.60 0.94 20.56
C GLN A 172 19.35 -0.34 20.23
N GLU A 173 20.32 -0.16 19.33
CA GLU A 173 21.36 -1.12 18.96
C GLU A 173 20.92 -2.50 18.44
N VAL A 174 21.54 -2.83 17.32
CA VAL A 174 21.84 -4.14 16.76
C VAL A 174 20.92 -4.65 15.65
N ASN A 175 21.58 -4.86 14.52
CA ASN A 175 21.22 -5.71 13.39
C ASN A 175 19.91 -5.35 12.68
N PHE A 176 20.08 -4.97 11.46
CA PHE A 176 19.05 -5.09 10.41
C PHE A 176 18.53 -6.54 10.41
N GLU A 177 17.63 -6.87 11.33
CA GLU A 177 16.78 -8.03 11.13
C GLU A 177 15.94 -7.70 9.90
N GLU A 178 16.08 -8.54 8.90
CA GLU A 178 15.43 -8.40 7.61
C GLU A 178 13.92 -8.35 7.82
N ASN A 179 13.36 -7.15 7.81
CA ASN A 179 11.92 -6.96 7.78
C ASN A 179 11.38 -7.66 6.52
N TRP A 180 10.15 -8.18 6.55
CA TRP A 180 9.49 -8.82 5.42
C TRP A 180 9.52 -7.98 4.13
N THR A 181 9.61 -6.65 4.27
CA THR A 181 9.73 -5.72 3.13
C THR A 181 11.11 -5.71 2.50
N THR A 182 12.18 -6.06 3.22
CA THR A 182 13.57 -5.99 2.74
C THR A 182 13.80 -6.81 1.47
N PRO A 183 13.42 -8.10 1.41
CA PRO A 183 13.57 -8.90 0.19
C PRO A 183 12.71 -8.38 -0.97
N LEU A 184 11.52 -7.86 -0.68
CA LEU A 184 10.65 -7.28 -1.69
C LEU A 184 11.20 -5.97 -2.25
N ILE A 185 11.75 -5.10 -1.38
CA ILE A 185 12.42 -3.87 -1.77
C ILE A 185 13.64 -4.17 -2.66
N ALA A 186 14.45 -5.15 -2.30
CA ALA A 186 15.60 -5.57 -3.08
C ALA A 186 15.17 -6.07 -4.47
N TYR A 187 14.12 -6.87 -4.54
CA TYR A 187 13.56 -7.35 -5.81
C TYR A 187 13.03 -6.21 -6.68
N LEU A 188 12.24 -5.29 -6.11
CA LEU A 188 11.65 -4.16 -6.85
C LEU A 188 12.71 -3.17 -7.37
N ARG A 189 13.82 -2.98 -6.64
CA ARG A 189 14.90 -2.07 -7.03
C ARG A 189 15.89 -2.65 -8.02
N SER A 190 16.23 -3.92 -7.91
CA SER A 190 17.36 -4.53 -8.59
C SER A 190 17.05 -5.83 -9.29
N GLY A 191 15.81 -6.36 -9.19
CA GLY A 191 15.46 -7.66 -9.72
C GLY A 191 16.14 -8.84 -9.03
N ILE A 192 16.86 -8.59 -7.90
CA ILE A 192 17.59 -9.61 -7.18
C ILE A 192 16.61 -10.38 -6.28
N LEU A 193 16.51 -11.69 -6.53
CA LEU A 193 15.71 -12.58 -5.71
C LEU A 193 16.44 -12.91 -4.41
N PRO A 194 15.73 -13.01 -3.28
CA PRO A 194 16.33 -13.41 -2.00
C PRO A 194 16.87 -14.83 -2.05
N ASP A 195 17.89 -15.09 -1.25
CA ASP A 195 18.44 -16.43 -1.06
C ASP A 195 17.40 -17.31 -0.34
N GLY A 196 17.02 -18.39 -0.99
CA GLY A 196 16.04 -19.34 -0.49
C GLY A 196 14.93 -19.64 -1.49
N LYS A 197 14.74 -20.93 -1.81
CA LYS A 197 13.78 -21.37 -2.86
C LYS A 197 12.34 -20.90 -2.58
N ASP A 198 11.93 -20.86 -1.32
CA ASP A 198 10.56 -20.48 -0.94
C ASP A 198 10.36 -18.95 -0.96
N ALA A 199 11.33 -18.17 -0.51
CA ALA A 199 11.30 -16.72 -0.57
C ALA A 199 11.39 -16.21 -2.03
N ALA A 200 12.30 -16.76 -2.82
CA ALA A 200 12.44 -16.45 -4.24
C ALA A 200 11.20 -16.85 -5.06
N ARG A 201 10.53 -17.96 -4.70
CA ARG A 201 9.31 -18.42 -5.38
C ARG A 201 8.11 -17.51 -5.14
N LYS A 202 8.05 -16.85 -3.96
CA LYS A 202 6.99 -15.88 -3.63
C LYS A 202 7.12 -14.56 -4.39
N LEU A 203 8.33 -14.19 -4.82
CA LEU A 203 8.64 -12.95 -5.52
C LEU A 203 8.76 -13.09 -7.04
N LYS A 204 8.83 -14.32 -7.57
CA LYS A 204 8.76 -14.55 -9.03
C LYS A 204 7.33 -14.34 -9.51
N VAL A 205 7.10 -13.24 -10.15
CA VAL A 205 5.93 -12.94 -10.97
C VAL A 205 6.00 -13.69 -12.29
#